data_b09a4e764605bb4697b8ecfc3dace156
#
_entry.id   b09a4e764605bb4697b8ecfc3dace156
#
_cell.length_a   1.000
_cell.length_b   1.000
_cell.length_c   1.000
_cell.angle_alpha   90.00
_cell.angle_beta   90.00
_cell.angle_gamma   90.00
#
_symmetry.space_group_name_H-M   'P 1'
#
loop_
_entity.id
_entity.type
_entity.pdbx_description
1 polymer ?
#
loop_
_entity_poly.entity_id
_entity_poly.type
_entity_poly.pdbx_seq_one_letter_code
_entity_poly.pdbx_strand_id
1 'polypeptide(L)'
;MIIYPLLLLLAAGIHAIDFPSIDVPEQHTGVQSYRVTGVLLCGDKPAEGVQVKLVDDDFGPDPDDNMDQGFTDNQGRFNLSGRESEMTTIDPHLKVYHDCNDGLIPCQRRWKFELPNKYISTGNTPTKTLDIGTWNLEAMMPDESHDCVH
;
A
#
# COMPACT_ATOMS: atom_id res chain seq x y z
N MET A 1 -30.77 -73.05 21.64
CA MET A 1 -29.66 -72.48 20.80
C MET A 1 -30.20 -71.21 20.22
N ILE A 2 -29.90 -70.08 20.85
CA ILE A 2 -30.40 -68.72 20.48
C ILE A 2 -29.35 -68.05 19.72
N ILE A 3 -29.61 -67.73 18.44
CA ILE A 3 -28.70 -67.04 17.53
C ILE A 3 -29.05 -65.55 17.63
N TYR A 4 -28.12 -64.72 18.17
CA TYR A 4 -28.23 -63.26 18.14
C TYR A 4 -27.65 -62.70 16.80
N PRO A 5 -28.37 -61.86 16.08
CA PRO A 5 -27.80 -61.19 14.92
C PRO A 5 -26.94 -60.07 15.40
N LEU A 6 -25.70 -60.05 14.89
CA LEU A 6 -24.71 -58.99 15.06
C LEU A 6 -25.13 -57.76 14.26
N LEU A 7 -25.55 -56.70 14.96
CA LEU A 7 -25.88 -55.41 14.32
C LEU A 7 -24.59 -54.67 14.00
N LEU A 8 -24.21 -54.60 12.71
CA LEU A 8 -23.13 -53.77 12.24
C LEU A 8 -23.60 -52.32 12.19
N LEU A 9 -23.15 -51.50 13.14
CA LEU A 9 -23.29 -50.06 13.10
C LEU A 9 -22.27 -49.47 12.06
N LEU A 10 -22.78 -49.08 10.91
CA LEU A 10 -22.07 -48.26 9.94
C LEU A 10 -22.00 -46.83 10.51
N ALA A 11 -20.83 -46.46 11.06
CA ALA A 11 -20.55 -45.09 11.39
C ALA A 11 -20.27 -44.31 10.06
N ALA A 12 -21.31 -43.61 9.58
CA ALA A 12 -21.11 -42.63 8.50
C ALA A 12 -20.27 -41.48 9.04
N GLY A 13 -19.03 -41.42 8.60
CA GLY A 13 -18.14 -40.29 8.90
C GLY A 13 -18.72 -39.01 8.28
N ILE A 14 -19.10 -38.07 9.13
CA ILE A 14 -19.46 -36.74 8.71
C ILE A 14 -18.15 -36.06 8.29
N HIS A 15 -17.90 -35.94 6.98
CA HIS A 15 -16.83 -35.13 6.47
C HIS A 15 -17.25 -33.67 6.69
N ALA A 16 -16.54 -32.96 7.57
CA ALA A 16 -16.69 -31.53 7.68
C ALA A 16 -16.29 -30.88 6.35
N ILE A 17 -17.22 -30.17 5.74
CA ILE A 17 -16.93 -29.37 4.54
C ILE A 17 -16.14 -28.16 5.02
N ASP A 18 -14.86 -28.15 4.69
CA ASP A 18 -13.96 -27.01 4.94
C ASP A 18 -14.34 -25.90 3.95
N PHE A 19 -15.03 -24.88 4.45
CA PHE A 19 -15.31 -23.70 3.64
C PHE A 19 -14.03 -22.85 3.57
N PRO A 20 -13.61 -22.43 2.36
CA PRO A 20 -12.50 -21.50 2.26
C PRO A 20 -12.80 -20.25 3.08
N SER A 21 -11.88 -19.87 3.96
CA SER A 21 -11.95 -18.63 4.72
C SER A 21 -12.06 -17.47 3.74
N ILE A 22 -13.15 -16.73 3.80
CA ILE A 22 -13.26 -15.47 3.06
C ILE A 22 -12.34 -14.49 3.80
N ASP A 23 -11.28 -14.04 3.13
CA ASP A 23 -10.45 -12.94 3.63
C ASP A 23 -11.32 -11.67 3.64
N VAL A 24 -11.92 -11.40 4.80
CA VAL A 24 -12.57 -10.12 5.05
C VAL A 24 -11.47 -9.09 5.29
N PRO A 25 -11.41 -7.99 4.53
CA PRO A 25 -10.44 -6.94 4.77
C PRO A 25 -10.51 -6.49 6.24
N GLU A 26 -9.37 -6.48 6.91
CA GLU A 26 -9.28 -5.98 8.28
C GLU A 26 -9.67 -4.50 8.30
N GLN A 27 -10.73 -4.17 9.03
CA GLN A 27 -11.20 -2.80 9.15
C GLN A 27 -10.51 -2.13 10.34
N HIS A 28 -9.77 -1.08 10.08
CA HIS A 28 -9.09 -0.28 11.09
C HIS A 28 -9.89 0.98 11.42
N THR A 29 -9.78 1.45 12.67
CA THR A 29 -10.38 2.71 13.15
C THR A 29 -9.44 3.37 14.15
N GLY A 30 -9.57 4.69 14.31
CA GLY A 30 -8.71 5.48 15.20
C GLY A 30 -7.34 5.74 14.57
N VAL A 31 -6.31 5.80 15.40
CA VAL A 31 -4.95 6.07 14.91
C VAL A 31 -4.42 4.87 14.13
N GLN A 32 -4.07 5.11 12.89
CA GLN A 32 -3.51 4.13 11.97
C GLN A 32 -2.19 4.66 11.42
N SER A 33 -1.27 3.78 11.13
CA SER A 33 0.06 4.15 10.64
C SER A 33 0.51 3.27 9.49
N TYR A 34 1.37 3.83 8.65
CA TYR A 34 1.89 3.17 7.46
C TYR A 34 3.36 3.48 7.27
N ARG A 35 4.12 2.50 6.76
CA ARG A 35 5.51 2.70 6.33
C ARG A 35 5.72 2.13 4.94
N VAL A 36 6.36 2.94 4.09
CA VAL A 36 6.74 2.55 2.73
C VAL A 36 8.18 2.93 2.45
N THR A 37 8.90 2.02 1.79
CA THR A 37 10.28 2.21 1.34
C THR A 37 10.41 1.85 -0.13
N GLY A 38 11.44 2.36 -0.78
CA GLY A 38 11.74 2.00 -2.16
C GLY A 38 12.99 2.67 -2.69
N VAL A 39 13.31 2.34 -3.93
CA VAL A 39 14.41 2.92 -4.70
C VAL A 39 13.88 3.42 -6.03
N LEU A 40 14.21 4.65 -6.39
CA LEU A 40 13.83 5.26 -7.66
C LEU A 40 15.05 5.48 -8.54
N LEU A 41 14.93 5.08 -9.80
CA LEU A 41 15.93 5.29 -10.84
C LEU A 41 15.37 6.21 -11.92
N CYS A 42 16.26 6.95 -12.60
CA CYS A 42 15.97 7.56 -13.89
C CYS A 42 16.96 6.98 -14.91
N GLY A 43 16.46 6.06 -15.75
CA GLY A 43 17.31 5.23 -16.57
C GLY A 43 18.15 4.26 -15.75
N ASP A 44 19.47 4.33 -15.93
CA ASP A 44 20.45 3.51 -15.20
C ASP A 44 21.03 4.21 -13.95
N LYS A 45 20.53 5.40 -13.62
CA LYS A 45 21.06 6.23 -12.53
C LYS A 45 20.05 6.31 -11.37
N PRO A 46 20.54 6.34 -10.11
CA PRO A 46 19.71 6.70 -8.99
C PRO A 46 19.08 8.06 -9.17
N ALA A 47 17.79 8.18 -8.89
CA ALA A 47 17.06 9.45 -8.94
C ALA A 47 17.14 10.12 -7.56
N GLU A 48 18.13 11.01 -7.38
CA GLU A 48 18.31 11.81 -6.17
C GLU A 48 17.37 13.03 -6.16
N GLY A 49 16.90 13.41 -4.96
CA GLY A 49 16.13 14.64 -4.76
C GLY A 49 14.69 14.55 -5.30
N VAL A 50 14.18 13.37 -5.56
CA VAL A 50 12.79 13.17 -5.95
C VAL A 50 11.90 13.34 -4.73
N GLN A 51 10.90 14.21 -4.81
CA GLN A 51 9.93 14.36 -3.73
C GLN A 51 8.95 13.19 -3.72
N VAL A 52 8.77 12.61 -2.55
CA VAL A 52 7.81 11.55 -2.30
C VAL A 52 6.90 11.93 -1.13
N LYS A 53 5.62 11.60 -1.24
CA LYS A 53 4.63 11.84 -0.18
C LYS A 53 3.82 10.57 0.06
N LEU A 54 3.66 10.24 1.33
CA LEU A 54 2.70 9.27 1.80
C LEU A 54 1.46 10.04 2.26
N VAL A 55 0.32 9.78 1.65
CA VAL A 55 -0.92 10.50 1.93
C VAL A 55 -2.06 9.54 2.22
N ASP A 56 -3.04 10.01 2.99
CA ASP A 56 -4.37 9.41 3.06
C ASP A 56 -5.25 10.08 2.00
N ASP A 57 -5.82 9.29 1.08
CA ASP A 57 -6.61 9.82 -0.04
C ASP A 57 -8.07 9.94 0.38
N ASP A 58 -8.47 11.14 0.76
CA ASP A 58 -9.83 11.42 1.15
C ASP A 58 -10.78 11.46 -0.05
N PHE A 59 -11.93 10.82 0.13
CA PHE A 59 -12.96 10.83 -0.90
C PHE A 59 -13.71 12.16 -0.91
N GLY A 60 -13.56 12.90 -2.01
CA GLY A 60 -14.33 14.12 -2.22
C GLY A 60 -13.51 15.37 -2.51
N PRO A 61 -14.04 16.57 -2.21
CA PRO A 61 -13.36 17.83 -2.49
C PRO A 61 -12.26 18.19 -1.49
N ASP A 62 -12.10 17.40 -0.42
CA ASP A 62 -11.08 17.65 0.58
C ASP A 62 -9.69 17.27 0.05
N PRO A 63 -8.65 18.07 0.38
CA PRO A 63 -7.29 17.72 -0.01
C PRO A 63 -6.83 16.48 0.75
N ASP A 64 -6.03 15.64 0.08
CA ASP A 64 -5.42 14.46 0.71
C ASP A 64 -4.62 14.85 1.96
N ASP A 65 -4.78 14.09 3.04
CA ASP A 65 -4.03 14.32 4.27
C ASP A 65 -2.59 13.79 4.14
N ASN A 66 -1.61 14.68 4.41
CA ASN A 66 -0.20 14.34 4.31
C ASN A 66 0.27 13.63 5.58
N MET A 67 0.50 12.33 5.49
CA MET A 67 1.00 11.51 6.59
C MET A 67 2.51 11.66 6.80
N ASP A 68 3.29 11.71 5.72
CA ASP A 68 4.74 11.93 5.70
C ASP A 68 5.22 12.35 4.32
N GLN A 69 6.37 13.03 4.26
CA GLN A 69 7.00 13.42 2.99
C GLN A 69 8.51 13.51 3.13
N GLY A 70 9.21 13.36 2.03
CA GLY A 70 10.67 13.46 1.99
C GLY A 70 11.19 13.47 0.57
N PHE A 71 12.49 13.34 0.46
CA PHE A 71 13.21 13.28 -0.81
C PHE A 71 14.08 12.04 -0.87
N THR A 72 14.26 11.51 -2.07
CA THR A 72 15.20 10.41 -2.28
C THR A 72 16.62 10.87 -2.02
N ASP A 73 17.42 9.95 -1.46
CA ASP A 73 18.85 10.16 -1.25
C ASP A 73 19.68 10.00 -2.54
N ASN A 74 21.01 10.11 -2.44
CA ASN A 74 21.94 9.96 -3.57
C ASN A 74 21.99 8.56 -4.18
N GLN A 75 21.33 7.59 -3.55
CA GLN A 75 21.15 6.23 -4.05
C GLN A 75 19.72 5.98 -4.55
N GLY A 76 18.90 7.03 -4.62
CA GLY A 76 17.51 6.96 -5.04
C GLY A 76 16.57 6.37 -3.98
N ARG A 77 17.00 6.20 -2.74
CA ARG A 77 16.24 5.55 -1.67
C ARG A 77 15.34 6.55 -0.97
N PHE A 78 14.15 6.08 -0.58
CA PHE A 78 13.27 6.79 0.33
C PHE A 78 12.70 5.86 1.40
N ASN A 79 12.31 6.45 2.52
CA ASN A 79 11.64 5.77 3.63
C ASN A 79 10.67 6.77 4.25
N LEU A 80 9.38 6.53 4.08
CA LEU A 80 8.30 7.34 4.65
C LEU A 80 7.56 6.55 5.71
N SER A 81 7.23 7.21 6.81
CA SER A 81 6.54 6.59 7.94
C SER A 81 5.63 7.61 8.59
N GLY A 82 4.34 7.48 8.39
CA GLY A 82 3.35 8.42 8.89
C GLY A 82 2.16 7.76 9.56
N ARG A 83 1.28 8.60 10.07
CA ARG A 83 0.05 8.18 10.75
C ARG A 83 -1.07 9.17 10.48
N GLU A 84 -2.30 8.67 10.54
CA GLU A 84 -3.52 9.46 10.51
C GLU A 84 -4.53 8.90 11.50
N SER A 85 -5.50 9.71 11.91
CA SER A 85 -6.55 9.32 12.84
C SER A 85 -7.91 9.42 12.16
N GLU A 86 -8.42 8.27 11.75
CA GLU A 86 -9.65 8.14 10.99
C GLU A 86 -10.72 7.30 11.71
N MET A 87 -11.99 7.59 11.43
CA MET A 87 -13.11 6.75 11.88
C MET A 87 -13.30 5.50 11.00
N THR A 88 -12.63 5.48 9.85
CA THR A 88 -12.60 4.40 8.87
C THR A 88 -11.19 3.94 8.64
N THR A 89 -10.99 2.92 7.82
CA THR A 89 -9.66 2.51 7.37
C THR A 89 -9.08 3.60 6.47
N ILE A 90 -7.84 4.02 6.72
CA ILE A 90 -7.11 4.96 5.86
C ILE A 90 -6.95 4.40 4.45
N ASP A 91 -6.84 5.28 3.47
CA ASP A 91 -6.60 4.95 2.06
C ASP A 91 -5.20 5.39 1.61
N PRO A 92 -4.16 4.63 1.98
CA PRO A 92 -2.78 5.08 1.81
C PRO A 92 -2.38 5.11 0.34
N HIS A 93 -1.85 6.27 -0.10
CA HIS A 93 -1.32 6.47 -1.44
C HIS A 93 0.12 6.99 -1.39
N LEU A 94 0.90 6.64 -2.40
CA LEU A 94 2.22 7.23 -2.64
C LEU A 94 2.13 8.20 -3.82
N LYS A 95 2.58 9.44 -3.60
CA LYS A 95 2.79 10.43 -4.66
C LYS A 95 4.28 10.62 -4.89
N VAL A 96 4.67 10.66 -6.15
CA VAL A 96 6.07 10.85 -6.59
C VAL A 96 6.10 12.01 -7.58
N TYR A 97 6.96 13.01 -7.32
CA TYR A 97 7.13 14.21 -8.16
C TYR A 97 8.54 14.25 -8.72
N HIS A 98 8.67 14.22 -10.04
CA HIS A 98 9.97 14.10 -10.69
C HIS A 98 10.02 14.76 -12.07
N ASP A 99 11.24 14.96 -12.56
CA ASP A 99 11.53 15.53 -13.87
C ASP A 99 12.24 14.54 -14.82
N CYS A 100 12.21 13.24 -14.51
CA CYS A 100 12.86 12.22 -15.33
C CYS A 100 12.22 12.19 -16.73
N ASN A 101 13.03 12.40 -17.76
CA ASN A 101 12.59 12.45 -19.17
C ASN A 101 11.45 13.45 -19.43
N ASP A 102 11.41 14.54 -18.68
CA ASP A 102 10.36 15.57 -18.81
C ASP A 102 10.79 16.77 -19.68
N GLY A 103 12.06 16.83 -20.04
CA GLY A 103 12.60 17.88 -20.90
C GLY A 103 12.44 19.28 -20.31
N LEU A 104 11.85 20.19 -21.11
CA LEU A 104 11.57 21.58 -20.69
C LEU A 104 10.11 21.81 -20.34
N ILE A 105 9.34 20.77 -20.12
CA ILE A 105 7.93 20.88 -19.74
C ILE A 105 7.86 21.48 -18.34
N PRO A 106 7.12 22.60 -18.14
CA PRO A 106 6.96 23.18 -16.82
C PRO A 106 6.13 22.25 -15.93
N CYS A 107 6.36 22.32 -14.63
CA CYS A 107 5.77 21.46 -13.61
C CYS A 107 6.33 20.04 -13.66
N GLN A 108 6.25 19.34 -12.53
CA GLN A 108 6.83 18.00 -12.42
C GLN A 108 5.83 16.92 -12.85
N ARG A 109 6.31 15.85 -13.43
CA ARG A 109 5.55 14.63 -13.60
C ARG A 109 5.13 14.10 -12.23
N ARG A 110 3.85 13.80 -12.04
CA ARG A 110 3.30 13.27 -10.80
C ARG A 110 2.75 11.87 -11.01
N TRP A 111 3.29 10.92 -10.29
CA TRP A 111 2.68 9.62 -10.09
C TRP A 111 1.85 9.63 -8.81
N LYS A 112 0.69 8.98 -8.83
CA LYS A 112 -0.11 8.67 -7.65
C LYS A 112 -0.62 7.24 -7.78
N PHE A 113 -0.41 6.43 -6.77
CA PHE A 113 -0.91 5.07 -6.74
C PHE A 113 -1.23 4.60 -5.33
N GLU A 114 -2.28 3.79 -5.25
CA GLU A 114 -2.76 3.18 -4.02
C GLU A 114 -1.76 2.17 -3.47
N LEU A 115 -1.62 2.15 -2.14
CA LEU A 115 -0.79 1.20 -1.42
C LEU A 115 -1.66 0.13 -0.74
N PRO A 116 -1.20 -1.14 -0.68
CA PRO A 116 -1.99 -2.23 -0.14
C PRO A 116 -2.35 -2.05 1.34
N ASN A 117 -3.64 -2.15 1.67
CA ASN A 117 -4.17 -1.98 3.04
C ASN A 117 -3.61 -3.00 4.05
N LYS A 118 -3.15 -4.17 3.61
CA LYS A 118 -2.55 -5.19 4.50
C LYS A 118 -1.31 -4.73 5.27
N TYR A 119 -0.70 -3.61 4.87
CA TYR A 119 0.45 -3.01 5.57
C TYR A 119 0.05 -1.92 6.57
N ILE A 120 -1.24 -1.56 6.66
CA ILE A 120 -1.73 -0.66 7.70
C ILE A 120 -1.48 -1.29 9.06
N SER A 121 -1.06 -0.48 10.01
CA SER A 121 -0.89 -0.86 11.41
C SER A 121 -1.79 0.00 12.28
N THR A 122 -2.42 -0.60 13.29
CA THR A 122 -3.15 0.15 14.32
C THR A 122 -2.17 0.81 15.27
N GLY A 123 -2.40 2.08 15.59
CA GLY A 123 -1.57 2.86 16.51
C GLY A 123 -0.55 3.77 15.83
N ASN A 124 0.27 4.42 16.65
CA ASN A 124 1.15 5.50 16.23
C ASN A 124 2.38 5.06 15.42
N THR A 125 2.76 3.80 15.53
CA THR A 125 4.02 3.30 14.97
C THR A 125 3.74 2.13 14.05
N PRO A 126 4.18 2.19 12.77
CA PRO A 126 4.03 1.07 11.86
C PRO A 126 4.80 -0.16 12.33
N THR A 127 4.12 -1.29 12.39
CA THR A 127 4.71 -2.61 12.67
C THR A 127 5.04 -3.39 11.41
N LYS A 128 4.52 -2.92 10.27
CA LYS A 128 4.73 -3.49 8.94
C LYS A 128 5.41 -2.47 8.04
N THR A 129 6.18 -2.92 7.06
CA THR A 129 6.80 -2.05 6.05
C THR A 129 6.50 -2.60 4.67
N LEU A 130 5.96 -1.78 3.79
CA LEU A 130 5.88 -2.07 2.37
C LEU A 130 7.18 -1.63 1.70
N ASP A 131 7.93 -2.56 1.15
CA ASP A 131 9.01 -2.26 0.22
C ASP A 131 8.48 -2.42 -1.21
N ILE A 132 8.40 -1.31 -1.93
CA ILE A 132 7.95 -1.33 -3.33
C ILE A 132 9.03 -1.81 -4.30
N GLY A 133 10.25 -2.05 -3.80
CA GLY A 133 11.39 -2.43 -4.63
C GLY A 133 11.97 -1.24 -5.41
N THR A 134 12.50 -1.53 -6.60
CA THR A 134 13.12 -0.52 -7.47
C THR A 134 12.21 -0.19 -8.64
N TRP A 135 11.92 1.10 -8.80
CA TRP A 135 11.07 1.62 -9.87
C TRP A 135 11.85 2.59 -10.75
N ASN A 136 11.66 2.51 -12.07
CA ASN A 136 12.29 3.41 -13.02
C ASN A 136 11.31 4.50 -13.46
N LEU A 137 11.65 5.74 -13.17
CA LEU A 137 10.85 6.92 -13.46
C LEU A 137 10.71 7.24 -14.95
N GLU A 138 11.46 6.54 -15.83
CA GLU A 138 11.24 6.63 -17.27
C GLU A 138 9.91 6.04 -17.70
N ALA A 139 9.32 5.16 -16.88
CA ALA A 139 8.01 4.59 -17.15
C ALA A 139 6.93 5.70 -17.21
N MET A 140 5.99 5.54 -18.14
CA MET A 140 4.82 6.40 -18.26
C MET A 140 3.66 5.71 -17.56
N MET A 141 3.12 6.36 -16.53
CA MET A 141 1.93 5.84 -15.84
C MET A 141 0.65 6.33 -16.53
N PRO A 142 -0.39 5.47 -16.66
CA PRO A 142 -1.61 5.84 -17.37
C PRO A 142 -2.29 7.10 -16.84
N ASP A 143 -2.22 7.32 -15.53
CA ASP A 143 -2.89 8.42 -14.82
C ASP A 143 -1.91 9.49 -14.34
N GLU A 144 -0.69 9.53 -14.89
CA GLU A 144 0.25 10.57 -14.50
C GLU A 144 -0.23 11.95 -14.98
N SER A 145 0.11 12.95 -14.21
CA SER A 145 -0.18 14.35 -14.51
C SER A 145 1.05 15.20 -14.29
N HIS A 146 1.00 16.47 -14.70
CA HIS A 146 1.97 17.48 -14.33
C HIS A 146 1.41 18.35 -13.20
N ASP A 147 2.22 18.56 -12.17
CA ASP A 147 1.86 19.35 -10.99
C ASP A 147 2.92 20.41 -10.70
N CYS A 148 2.48 21.68 -10.59
CA CYS A 148 3.35 22.83 -10.32
C CYS A 148 3.44 23.19 -8.84
N VAL A 149 2.48 22.73 -8.03
CA VAL A 149 2.35 23.07 -6.62
C VAL A 149 2.09 21.79 -5.82
N HIS A 150 3.05 21.46 -4.96
CA HIS A 150 2.96 20.23 -4.15
C HIS A 150 3.80 20.30 -2.87
#